data_c6de8704833d721ac5ee43e96d12e7df
#
_entry.id   c6de8704833d721ac5ee43e96d12e7df
#
_cell.length_a   1.000
_cell.length_b   1.000
_cell.length_c   1.000
_cell.angle_alpha   90.00
_cell.angle_beta   90.00
_cell.angle_gamma   90.00
#
_symmetry.space_group_name_H-M   'P 1'
#
loop_
_entity.id
_entity.type
_entity.pdbx_description
1 polymer ?
#
loop_
_entity_poly.entity_id
_entity_poly.type
_entity_poly.pdbx_seq_one_letter_code
_entity_poly.pdbx_strand_id
1 'polypeptide(L)'
;MARAEAVRVSVAYSPLARGVDETELSLPAGATLADAIRASGLLERHPELNLAQAKLGIWGRVKTPETVLRERDRVEVYRPLQVDPKEARRLR
;
A
#
# COMPACT_ATOMS: atom_id res chain seq x y z
N MET A 1 -22.00 5.65 24.08
CA MET A 1 -22.18 5.71 22.76
C MET A 1 -21.00 5.21 22.05
N ALA A 2 -21.25 4.55 21.17
CA ALA A 2 -20.18 4.07 20.43
C ALA A 2 -19.75 5.16 19.60
N ARG A 3 -18.65 5.59 19.68
CA ARG A 3 -18.20 6.47 18.75
C ARG A 3 -17.53 5.74 17.68
N ALA A 4 -17.70 6.23 16.57
CA ALA A 4 -17.05 5.66 15.44
C ALA A 4 -15.59 5.83 15.69
N GLU A 5 -14.96 4.75 15.88
CA GLU A 5 -13.56 4.78 16.04
C GLU A 5 -12.96 4.90 14.68
N ALA A 6 -12.12 5.86 14.51
CA ALA A 6 -11.43 6.05 13.25
C ALA A 6 -9.96 5.83 13.48
N VAL A 7 -9.29 5.22 12.50
CA VAL A 7 -7.85 5.09 12.56
C VAL A 7 -7.26 5.97 11.48
N ARG A 8 -6.21 6.67 11.82
CA ARG A 8 -5.49 7.47 10.86
C ARG A 8 -4.35 6.67 10.31
N VAL A 9 -4.30 6.59 8.99
CA VAL A 9 -3.27 5.82 8.32
C VAL A 9 -2.76 6.63 7.16
N SER A 10 -1.63 6.22 6.64
CA SER A 10 -1.11 6.78 5.41
C SER A 10 -0.89 5.67 4.41
N VAL A 11 -0.97 6.01 3.14
CA VAL A 11 -0.73 5.07 2.06
C VAL A 11 0.38 5.66 1.20
N ALA A 12 1.45 4.91 1.04
CA ALA A 12 2.61 5.37 0.29
C ALA A 12 2.88 4.43 -0.86
N TYR A 13 3.10 5.00 -2.02
CA TYR A 13 3.44 4.25 -3.22
C TYR A 13 4.51 5.03 -3.96
N SER A 14 5.52 4.34 -4.40
CA SER A 14 6.62 4.98 -5.10
C SER A 14 6.66 4.45 -6.53
N PRO A 15 5.97 5.13 -7.45
CA PRO A 15 5.97 4.66 -8.83
C PRO A 15 7.32 4.83 -9.51
N LEU A 16 8.10 5.79 -9.04
CA LEU A 16 9.41 6.06 -9.60
C LEU A 16 10.42 5.97 -8.49
N ALA A 17 11.67 5.86 -8.88
CA ALA A 17 12.73 5.70 -7.89
C ALA A 17 12.79 6.88 -6.92
N ARG A 18 12.37 8.04 -7.36
CA ARG A 18 12.47 9.23 -6.52
C ARG A 18 11.14 9.80 -6.09
N GLY A 19 10.06 9.32 -6.64
CA GLY A 19 8.76 9.88 -6.33
C GLY A 19 8.01 9.04 -5.32
N VAL A 20 7.37 9.68 -4.38
CA VAL A 20 6.53 8.99 -3.42
C VAL A 20 5.16 9.66 -3.46
N ASP A 21 4.15 8.84 -3.70
CA ASP A 21 2.76 9.29 -3.62
C ASP A 21 2.26 8.87 -2.25
N GLU A 22 2.14 9.81 -1.35
CA GLU A 22 1.72 9.51 0.01
C GLU A 22 0.46 10.27 0.34
N THR A 23 -0.52 9.55 0.85
CA THR A 23 -1.83 10.11 1.18
C THR A 23 -2.19 9.74 2.59
N GLU A 24 -2.58 10.72 3.39
CA GLU A 24 -3.08 10.47 4.73
C GLU A 24 -4.59 10.44 4.70
N LEU A 25 -5.18 9.52 5.45
CA LEU A 25 -6.62 9.40 5.48
C LEU A 25 -7.07 8.79 6.80
N SER A 26 -8.35 8.97 7.09
CA SER A 26 -8.99 8.35 8.25
C SER A 26 -9.96 7.31 7.76
N LEU A 27 -9.95 6.17 8.42
CA LEU A 27 -10.82 5.06 8.05
C LEU A 27 -11.53 4.54 9.28
N PRO A 28 -12.68 3.91 9.10
CA PRO A 28 -13.36 3.29 10.25
C PRO A 28 -12.49 2.20 10.85
N ALA A 29 -12.64 2.01 12.15
CA ALA A 29 -11.95 0.91 12.80
C ALA A 29 -12.37 -0.40 12.14
N GLY A 30 -11.42 -1.29 11.96
CA GLY A 30 -11.66 -2.54 11.27
C GLY A 30 -11.34 -2.51 9.80
N ALA A 31 -11.01 -1.33 9.26
CA ALA A 31 -10.63 -1.24 7.87
C ALA A 31 -9.36 -2.03 7.59
N THR A 32 -9.28 -2.55 6.39
CA THR A 32 -8.16 -3.37 6.00
C THR A 32 -7.18 -2.58 5.16
N LEU A 33 -6.04 -3.21 4.92
CA LEU A 33 -5.03 -2.61 4.07
C LEU A 33 -5.59 -2.30 2.69
N ALA A 34 -6.36 -3.23 2.12
CA ALA A 34 -6.97 -2.99 0.80
C ALA A 34 -7.94 -1.81 0.85
N ASP A 35 -8.69 -1.67 1.95
CA ASP A 35 -9.60 -0.55 2.09
C ASP A 35 -8.86 0.77 2.03
N ALA A 36 -7.71 0.84 2.70
CA ALA A 36 -6.93 2.07 2.71
C ALA A 36 -6.46 2.43 1.32
N ILE A 37 -5.99 1.44 0.57
CA ILE A 37 -5.49 1.72 -0.77
C ILE A 37 -6.61 2.21 -1.67
N ARG A 38 -7.79 1.60 -1.57
CA ARG A 38 -8.92 2.05 -2.37
C ARG A 38 -9.36 3.45 -1.98
N ALA A 39 -9.43 3.72 -0.69
CA ALA A 39 -9.89 5.02 -0.22
C ALA A 39 -8.91 6.12 -0.51
N SER A 40 -7.65 5.80 -0.67
CA SER A 40 -6.63 6.82 -0.92
C SER A 40 -6.69 7.42 -2.31
N GLY A 41 -7.41 6.76 -3.22
CA GLY A 41 -7.42 7.19 -4.60
C GLY A 41 -6.19 6.76 -5.37
N LEU A 42 -5.38 5.92 -4.79
CA LEU A 42 -4.13 5.52 -5.41
C LEU A 42 -4.38 4.79 -6.73
N LEU A 43 -5.40 3.95 -6.76
CA LEU A 43 -5.67 3.17 -7.96
C LEU A 43 -6.13 4.04 -9.11
N GLU A 44 -6.83 5.14 -8.81
CA GLU A 44 -7.23 6.08 -9.86
C GLU A 44 -6.04 6.86 -10.39
N ARG A 45 -5.13 7.21 -9.50
CA ARG A 45 -3.96 7.96 -9.93
C ARG A 45 -2.94 7.09 -10.63
N HIS A 46 -2.95 5.81 -10.33
CA HIS A 46 -1.99 4.87 -10.91
C HIS A 46 -2.72 3.66 -11.44
N PRO A 47 -3.40 3.82 -12.58
CA PRO A 47 -4.20 2.70 -13.11
C PRO A 47 -3.38 1.48 -13.49
N GLU A 48 -2.09 1.65 -13.65
CA GLU A 48 -1.23 0.51 -13.95
C GLU A 48 -1.05 -0.40 -12.74
N LEU A 49 -1.41 0.08 -11.56
CA LEU A 49 -1.18 -0.67 -10.34
C LEU A 49 -2.19 -1.80 -10.21
N ASN A 50 -1.70 -2.99 -9.99
CA ASN A 50 -2.55 -4.16 -9.82
C ASN A 50 -2.33 -4.74 -8.43
N LEU A 51 -3.33 -4.59 -7.57
CA LEU A 51 -3.20 -5.03 -6.18
C LEU A 51 -3.02 -6.53 -6.06
N ALA A 52 -3.52 -7.28 -7.04
CA ALA A 52 -3.36 -8.73 -7.00
C ALA A 52 -1.91 -9.14 -7.17
N GLN A 53 -1.11 -8.29 -7.79
CA GLN A 53 0.28 -8.62 -8.06
C GLN A 53 1.26 -7.80 -7.24
N ALA A 54 0.80 -6.68 -6.68
CA ALA A 54 1.68 -5.81 -5.93
C ALA A 54 1.95 -6.38 -4.56
N LYS A 55 3.14 -6.15 -4.07
CA LYS A 55 3.44 -6.49 -2.68
C LYS A 55 3.02 -5.34 -1.81
N LEU A 56 2.34 -5.67 -0.73
CA LEU A 56 1.80 -4.68 0.18
C LEU A 56 2.44 -4.88 1.54
N GLY A 57 2.51 -3.81 2.30
CA GLY A 57 3.09 -3.92 3.61
C GLY A 57 2.68 -2.80 4.52
N ILE A 58 3.10 -2.92 5.77
CA ILE A 58 2.89 -1.91 6.79
C ILE A 58 4.23 -1.75 7.51
N TRP A 59 4.72 -0.52 7.50
CA TRP A 59 5.97 -0.18 8.17
C TRP A 59 7.10 -1.13 7.76
N GLY A 60 7.22 -1.39 6.47
CA GLY A 60 8.30 -2.19 5.93
C GLY A 60 8.11 -3.69 6.00
N ARG A 61 6.99 -4.16 6.52
CA ARG A 61 6.73 -5.59 6.64
C ARG A 61 5.65 -5.99 5.67
N VAL A 62 5.90 -7.03 4.90
CA VAL A 62 4.92 -7.51 3.93
C VAL A 62 3.69 -8.02 4.65
N LYS A 63 2.53 -7.56 4.20
CA LYS A 63 1.24 -7.93 4.78
C LYS A 63 0.26 -8.28 3.68
N THR A 64 -0.81 -8.94 4.07
CA THR A 64 -1.86 -9.28 3.11
C THR A 64 -2.86 -8.15 3.00
N PRO A 65 -3.64 -8.12 1.90
CA PRO A 65 -4.66 -7.08 1.76
C PRO A 65 -5.73 -7.12 2.85
N GLU A 66 -5.92 -8.26 3.49
CA GLU A 66 -6.93 -8.40 4.52
C GLU A 66 -6.45 -7.98 5.90
N THR A 67 -5.22 -7.53 6.03
CA THR A 67 -4.69 -7.12 7.32
C THR A 67 -5.47 -5.92 7.84
N VAL A 68 -5.96 -6.03 9.08
CA VAL A 68 -6.69 -4.94 9.70
C VAL A 68 -5.71 -3.88 10.16
N LEU A 69 -6.02 -2.64 9.86
CA LEU A 69 -5.14 -1.52 10.15
C LEU A 69 -5.34 -1.01 11.56
N ARG A 70 -4.31 -0.41 12.08
CA ARG A 70 -4.31 0.22 13.39
C ARG A 70 -3.98 1.69 13.24
N GLU A 71 -4.19 2.41 14.33
CA GLU A 71 -3.90 3.84 14.33
C GLU A 71 -2.45 4.08 13.93
N ARG A 72 -2.26 5.00 13.01
CA ARG A 72 -0.96 5.48 12.54
C ARG A 72 -0.18 4.44 11.75
N ASP A 73 -0.87 3.44 11.21
CA ASP A 73 -0.21 2.51 10.32
C ASP A 73 0.18 3.21 9.03
N ARG A 74 1.32 2.84 8.51
CA ARG A 74 1.77 3.32 7.22
C ARG A 74 1.67 2.17 6.24
N VAL A 75 0.69 2.26 5.37
CA VAL A 75 0.48 1.25 4.33
C VAL A 75 1.44 1.56 3.20
N GLU A 76 2.14 0.54 2.76
CA GLU A 76 3.12 0.70 1.70
C GLU A 76 2.77 -0.23 0.57
N VAL A 77 2.77 0.32 -0.62
CA VAL A 77 2.57 -0.46 -1.84
C VAL A 77 3.91 -0.52 -2.53
N TYR A 78 4.44 -1.72 -2.66
CA TYR A 78 5.76 -1.89 -3.23
C TYR A 78 5.61 -2.14 -4.71
N ARG A 79 6.33 -1.36 -5.49
CA ARG A 79 6.32 -1.56 -6.91
C ARG A 79 6.91 -2.92 -7.21
N PRO A 80 6.27 -3.69 -8.10
CA PRO A 80 6.86 -4.97 -8.48
C PRO A 80 8.25 -4.74 -9.03
N LEU A 81 9.15 -5.56 -8.59
CA LEU A 81 10.50 -5.46 -9.10
C LEU A 81 10.50 -5.96 -10.52
N GLN A 82 10.72 -5.06 -11.44
CA GLN A 82 10.73 -5.44 -12.83
C GLN A 82 12.15 -5.85 -13.19
N VAL A 83 12.46 -7.08 -12.96
CA VAL A 83 13.77 -7.60 -13.26
C VAL A 83 13.66 -8.45 -14.51
N ASP A 84 14.41 -8.06 -15.52
CA ASP A 84 14.52 -8.86 -16.71
C ASP A 84 15.09 -10.22 -16.31
N PRO A 85 14.42 -11.32 -16.66
CA PRO A 85 14.93 -12.63 -16.26
C PRO A 85 16.36 -12.89 -16.74
N LYS A 86 16.72 -12.36 -17.88
CA LYS A 86 18.07 -12.50 -18.35
C LYS A 86 19.05 -11.76 -17.46
N GLU A 87 18.66 -10.56 -17.04
CA GLU A 87 19.51 -9.80 -16.14
C GLU A 87 19.66 -10.51 -14.82
N ALA A 88 18.59 -11.05 -14.30
CA ALA A 88 18.64 -11.75 -13.03
C ALA A 88 19.61 -12.93 -13.11
N ARG A 89 19.61 -13.60 -14.23
CA ARG A 89 20.52 -14.72 -14.39
C ARG A 89 21.97 -14.28 -14.46
N ARG A 90 22.21 -13.16 -15.09
CA ARG A 90 23.57 -12.68 -15.20
C ARG A 90 24.13 -12.23 -13.87
N LEU A 91 23.27 -11.83 -12.97
CA LEU A 91 23.73 -11.34 -11.69
C LEU A 91 24.11 -12.42 -10.72
N ARG A 92 23.95 -13.66 -11.09
CA ARG A 92 24.32 -14.74 -10.20
C ARG A 92 25.78 -14.95 -10.11
#